data_4a35495eaa2285e0d3258bc75be3571c
#
_entry.id   4a35495eaa2285e0d3258bc75be3571c
#
_cell.length_a   1.000
_cell.length_b   1.000
_cell.length_c   1.000
_cell.angle_alpha   90.00
_cell.angle_beta   90.00
_cell.angle_gamma   90.00
#
_symmetry.space_group_name_H-M   'P 1'
#
loop_
_entity.id
_entity.type
_entity.pdbx_description
1 polymer ?
#
loop_
_entity_poly.entity_id
_entity_poly.type
_entity_poly.pdbx_seq_one_letter_code
_entity_poly.pdbx_strand_id
1 'polypeptide(L)'
;VSQVINLTQTTSASYLLISSLDISRRNLALRGRESFEKVSQMAEYAREEINSIGGYYAYGKDMINGSSVYDFDVTKLSIYTRDIGLAGIEVYDLLRDEYDIQIELGDVANILAYISIGDRIQDIERLVGALADIKRLYSKKPEEMPSMEYIEPTVVMSPQTAFYSKKESLPIQKTEGRICSEFVMCYPPGIPILAPGERITKEIIEYIMYACLLYTSPSP
;
A
#
# COMPACT_ATOMS: atom_id res chain seq x y z
N VAL A 1 -11.01 -22.09 21.48
CA VAL A 1 -11.47 -20.70 21.22
C VAL A 1 -11.25 -19.86 22.47
N SER A 2 -11.82 -20.20 23.65
CA SER A 2 -11.72 -19.38 24.87
C SER A 2 -10.29 -19.09 25.33
N GLN A 3 -9.36 -20.05 25.21
CA GLN A 3 -7.95 -19.84 25.58
C GLN A 3 -7.27 -18.81 24.67
N VAL A 4 -7.55 -18.86 23.37
CA VAL A 4 -6.97 -17.92 22.39
C VAL A 4 -7.54 -16.50 22.65
N ILE A 5 -8.84 -16.38 22.89
CA ILE A 5 -9.47 -15.11 23.24
C ILE A 5 -8.82 -14.52 24.48
N ASN A 6 -8.62 -15.32 25.54
CA ASN A 6 -7.99 -14.83 26.78
C ASN A 6 -6.55 -14.35 26.59
N LEU A 7 -5.79 -14.95 25.63
CA LEU A 7 -4.43 -14.52 25.31
C LEU A 7 -4.38 -13.21 24.49
N THR A 8 -5.42 -12.94 23.71
CA THR A 8 -5.46 -11.79 22.80
C THR A 8 -6.26 -10.59 23.33
N GLN A 9 -6.97 -10.76 24.43
CA GLN A 9 -7.73 -9.68 25.06
C GLN A 9 -6.82 -8.67 25.75
N THR A 10 -7.15 -7.38 25.59
CA THR A 10 -6.57 -6.33 26.41
C THR A 10 -7.26 -6.26 27.78
N THR A 11 -6.50 -6.01 28.84
CA THR A 11 -7.01 -5.79 30.20
C THR A 11 -7.29 -4.32 30.52
N SER A 12 -6.84 -3.40 29.67
CA SER A 12 -6.86 -1.94 29.90
C SER A 12 -7.68 -1.23 28.83
N ALA A 13 -8.97 -1.53 28.74
CA ALA A 13 -9.86 -0.89 27.79
C ALA A 13 -10.14 0.57 28.17
N SER A 14 -9.97 1.49 27.22
CA SER A 14 -10.34 2.89 27.38
C SER A 14 -11.83 3.09 27.12
N TYR A 15 -12.57 3.62 28.08
CA TYR A 15 -13.98 3.95 27.88
C TYR A 15 -14.21 5.01 26.79
N LEU A 16 -13.26 5.92 26.57
CA LEU A 16 -13.34 6.90 25.48
C LEU A 16 -13.31 6.19 24.12
N LEU A 17 -12.40 5.23 23.92
CA LEU A 17 -12.33 4.45 22.67
C LEU A 17 -13.57 3.59 22.47
N ILE A 18 -14.06 2.92 23.52
CA ILE A 18 -15.28 2.12 23.44
C ILE A 18 -16.49 3.00 23.10
N SER A 19 -16.62 4.17 23.74
CA SER A 19 -17.69 5.11 23.46
C SER A 19 -17.63 5.64 22.03
N SER A 20 -16.42 5.91 21.49
CA SER A 20 -16.24 6.36 20.11
C SER A 20 -16.69 5.29 19.09
N LEU A 21 -16.46 4.02 19.38
CA LEU A 21 -16.94 2.90 18.56
C LEU A 21 -18.47 2.86 18.51
N ASP A 22 -19.15 3.02 19.65
CA ASP A 22 -20.62 3.03 19.69
C ASP A 22 -21.21 4.26 19.00
N ILE A 23 -20.60 5.43 19.17
CA ILE A 23 -20.99 6.66 18.46
C ILE A 23 -20.84 6.47 16.95
N SER A 24 -19.74 5.91 16.49
CA SER A 24 -19.49 5.60 15.08
C SER A 24 -20.53 4.62 14.53
N ARG A 25 -20.77 3.53 15.24
CA ARG A 25 -21.80 2.55 14.89
C ARG A 25 -23.20 3.21 14.79
N ARG A 26 -23.57 4.03 15.76
CA ARG A 26 -24.86 4.75 15.75
C ARG A 26 -24.98 5.70 14.58
N ASN A 27 -23.92 6.44 14.29
CA ASN A 27 -23.90 7.36 13.15
C ASN A 27 -24.09 6.62 11.82
N LEU A 28 -23.37 5.51 11.63
CA LEU A 28 -23.51 4.66 10.45
C LEU A 28 -24.91 4.03 10.34
N ALA A 29 -25.50 3.59 11.46
CA ALA A 29 -26.86 3.03 11.46
C ALA A 29 -27.93 4.06 11.05
N LEU A 30 -27.75 5.33 11.42
CA LEU A 30 -28.74 6.39 11.14
C LEU A 30 -28.51 7.12 9.81
N ARG A 31 -27.26 7.29 9.39
CA ARG A 31 -26.88 8.15 8.24
C ARG A 31 -25.89 7.50 7.28
N GLY A 32 -25.53 6.23 7.49
CA GLY A 32 -24.44 5.58 6.74
C GLY A 32 -24.67 5.60 5.23
N ARG A 33 -25.92 5.35 4.78
CA ARG A 33 -26.25 5.36 3.36
C ARG A 33 -25.95 6.70 2.71
N GLU A 34 -26.51 7.78 3.24
CA GLU A 34 -26.31 9.14 2.73
C GLU A 34 -24.81 9.54 2.79
N SER A 35 -24.14 9.23 3.90
CA SER A 35 -22.72 9.52 4.07
C SER A 35 -21.86 8.81 3.05
N PHE A 36 -22.08 7.51 2.81
CA PHE A 36 -21.28 6.75 1.83
C PHE A 36 -21.65 7.04 0.38
N GLU A 37 -22.87 7.42 0.07
CA GLU A 37 -23.24 7.94 -1.25
C GLU A 37 -22.41 9.19 -1.58
N LYS A 38 -22.26 10.12 -0.60
CA LYS A 38 -21.44 11.32 -0.75
C LYS A 38 -19.95 10.99 -0.88
N VAL A 39 -19.43 10.09 -0.04
CA VAL A 39 -18.03 9.65 -0.11
C VAL A 39 -17.73 9.01 -1.46
N SER A 40 -18.63 8.16 -1.98
CA SER A 40 -18.47 7.53 -3.28
C SER A 40 -18.43 8.56 -4.42
N GLN A 41 -19.25 9.58 -4.37
CA GLN A 41 -19.23 10.67 -5.36
C GLN A 41 -17.90 11.44 -5.32
N MET A 42 -17.41 11.78 -4.13
CA MET A 42 -16.11 12.44 -3.97
C MET A 42 -14.95 11.55 -4.48
N ALA A 43 -15.01 10.25 -4.22
CA ALA A 43 -13.99 9.31 -4.66
C ALA A 43 -13.96 9.13 -6.19
N GLU A 44 -15.12 9.07 -6.84
CA GLU A 44 -15.19 9.01 -8.31
C GLU A 44 -14.70 10.33 -8.93
N TYR A 45 -15.13 11.47 -8.39
CA TYR A 45 -14.61 12.78 -8.81
C TYR A 45 -13.08 12.85 -8.71
N ALA A 46 -12.51 12.40 -7.59
CA ALA A 46 -11.06 12.37 -7.42
C ALA A 46 -10.37 11.51 -8.51
N ARG A 47 -10.92 10.34 -8.85
CA ARG A 47 -10.37 9.47 -9.90
C ARG A 47 -10.40 10.13 -11.27
N GLU A 48 -11.54 10.72 -11.63
CA GLU A 48 -11.71 11.40 -12.91
C GLU A 48 -10.71 12.55 -13.05
N GLU A 49 -10.59 13.41 -12.03
CA GLU A 49 -9.66 14.54 -12.05
C GLU A 49 -8.20 14.09 -12.09
N ILE A 50 -7.80 13.08 -11.28
CA ILE A 50 -6.44 12.55 -11.28
C ILE A 50 -6.08 11.93 -12.64
N ASN A 51 -6.98 11.13 -13.21
CA ASN A 51 -6.78 10.56 -14.53
C ASN A 51 -6.69 11.64 -15.63
N SER A 52 -7.40 12.76 -15.47
CA SER A 52 -7.34 13.89 -16.41
C SER A 52 -6.00 14.63 -16.40
N ILE A 53 -5.25 14.61 -15.27
CA ILE A 53 -3.90 15.16 -15.20
C ILE A 53 -2.97 14.46 -16.21
N GLY A 54 -3.21 13.14 -16.45
CA GLY A 54 -2.35 12.26 -17.25
C GLY A 54 -1.04 11.91 -16.54
N GLY A 55 -0.43 10.79 -16.91
CA GLY A 55 0.77 10.27 -16.24
C GLY A 55 0.51 9.64 -14.86
N TYR A 56 -0.70 9.71 -14.37
CA TYR A 56 -1.23 8.94 -13.26
C TYR A 56 -2.32 8.01 -13.76
N TYR A 57 -2.51 6.91 -13.05
CA TYR A 57 -3.67 6.05 -13.25
C TYR A 57 -4.31 5.73 -11.90
N ALA A 58 -5.45 6.35 -11.65
CA ALA A 58 -6.26 6.06 -10.47
C ALA A 58 -7.16 4.85 -10.76
N TYR A 59 -6.90 3.74 -10.08
CA TYR A 59 -7.63 2.49 -10.25
C TYR A 59 -9.10 2.64 -9.89
N GLY A 60 -9.97 1.97 -10.65
CA GLY A 60 -11.40 2.05 -10.49
C GLY A 60 -12.11 0.73 -10.76
N LYS A 61 -13.42 0.81 -10.96
CA LYS A 61 -14.28 -0.35 -11.23
C LYS A 61 -14.00 -1.04 -12.57
N ASP A 62 -13.29 -0.37 -13.48
CA ASP A 62 -12.78 -0.93 -14.72
C ASP A 62 -11.82 -2.13 -14.50
N MET A 63 -11.22 -2.25 -13.31
CA MET A 63 -10.42 -3.40 -12.90
C MET A 63 -11.25 -4.68 -12.64
N ILE A 64 -12.56 -4.55 -12.45
CA ILE A 64 -13.44 -5.70 -12.17
C ILE A 64 -13.56 -6.54 -13.44
N ASN A 65 -13.07 -7.79 -13.37
CA ASN A 65 -13.03 -8.71 -14.51
C ASN A 65 -13.79 -10.03 -14.27
N GLY A 66 -14.38 -10.22 -13.08
CA GLY A 66 -15.18 -11.39 -12.72
C GLY A 66 -14.39 -12.68 -12.51
N SER A 67 -13.05 -12.64 -12.58
CA SER A 67 -12.19 -13.82 -12.40
C SER A 67 -11.16 -13.65 -11.28
N SER A 68 -10.34 -12.61 -11.33
CA SER A 68 -9.34 -12.29 -10.32
C SER A 68 -9.70 -11.06 -9.47
N VAL A 69 -10.48 -10.14 -10.04
CA VAL A 69 -11.01 -8.96 -9.33
C VAL A 69 -12.53 -9.01 -9.43
N TYR A 70 -13.18 -9.29 -8.31
CA TYR A 70 -14.64 -9.46 -8.24
C TYR A 70 -15.37 -8.20 -7.81
N ASP A 71 -14.74 -7.37 -6.99
CA ASP A 71 -15.31 -6.13 -6.48
C ASP A 71 -14.22 -5.12 -6.16
N PHE A 72 -14.60 -3.87 -5.99
CA PHE A 72 -13.71 -2.75 -5.77
C PHE A 72 -14.27 -1.78 -4.74
N ASP A 73 -13.51 -1.51 -3.67
CA ASP A 73 -13.87 -0.50 -2.68
C ASP A 73 -13.57 0.91 -3.21
N VAL A 74 -14.60 1.61 -3.62
CA VAL A 74 -14.49 2.95 -4.22
C VAL A 74 -13.87 4.00 -3.30
N THR A 75 -13.90 3.79 -1.98
CA THR A 75 -13.32 4.71 -0.99
C THR A 75 -11.80 4.62 -0.92
N LYS A 76 -11.20 3.56 -1.49
CA LYS A 76 -9.76 3.34 -1.58
C LYS A 76 -9.24 3.95 -2.87
N LEU A 77 -8.59 5.10 -2.77
CA LEU A 77 -8.00 5.79 -3.89
C LEU A 77 -6.56 5.33 -4.08
N SER A 78 -6.37 4.28 -4.87
CA SER A 78 -5.05 3.80 -5.27
C SER A 78 -4.66 4.42 -6.61
N ILE A 79 -3.44 4.97 -6.69
CA ILE A 79 -2.97 5.75 -7.84
C ILE A 79 -1.57 5.26 -8.24
N TYR A 80 -1.44 4.82 -9.48
CA TYR A 80 -0.16 4.47 -10.09
C TYR A 80 0.60 5.74 -10.47
N THR A 81 1.91 5.79 -10.17
CA THR A 81 2.73 7.01 -10.29
C THR A 81 3.93 6.87 -11.22
N ARG A 82 4.27 5.66 -11.66
CA ARG A 82 5.52 5.42 -12.39
C ARG A 82 5.59 6.09 -13.77
N ASP A 83 4.46 6.36 -14.39
CA ASP A 83 4.44 7.02 -15.70
C ASP A 83 4.93 8.48 -15.65
N ILE A 84 4.96 9.08 -14.46
CA ILE A 84 5.63 10.37 -14.24
C ILE A 84 7.10 10.22 -13.83
N GLY A 85 7.64 9.00 -13.80
CA GLY A 85 9.03 8.69 -13.44
C GLY A 85 9.32 8.78 -11.94
N LEU A 86 8.28 8.71 -11.07
CA LEU A 86 8.41 8.71 -9.62
C LEU A 86 7.85 7.42 -9.02
N ALA A 87 8.54 6.88 -8.03
CA ALA A 87 8.00 5.82 -7.18
C ALA A 87 6.88 6.36 -6.29
N GLY A 88 5.93 5.50 -5.90
CA GLY A 88 4.85 5.91 -5.01
C GLY A 88 5.36 6.49 -3.68
N ILE A 89 6.44 5.93 -3.12
CA ILE A 89 7.04 6.46 -1.89
C ILE A 89 7.61 7.88 -2.08
N GLU A 90 8.20 8.21 -3.24
CA GLU A 90 8.68 9.57 -3.54
C GLU A 90 7.50 10.56 -3.60
N VAL A 91 6.38 10.15 -4.23
CA VAL A 91 5.16 10.98 -4.28
C VAL A 91 4.54 11.13 -2.89
N TYR A 92 4.53 10.07 -2.07
CA TYR A 92 4.07 10.10 -0.68
C TYR A 92 4.87 11.12 0.14
N ASP A 93 6.20 11.10 0.05
CA ASP A 93 7.08 12.03 0.77
C ASP A 93 6.85 13.46 0.30
N LEU A 94 6.75 13.72 -1.01
CA LEU A 94 6.43 15.05 -1.54
C LEU A 94 5.07 15.57 -1.04
N LEU A 95 4.02 14.73 -1.06
CA LEU A 95 2.71 15.12 -0.55
C LEU A 95 2.77 15.51 0.92
N ARG A 96 3.51 14.77 1.74
CA ARG A 96 3.68 15.05 3.17
C ARG A 96 4.50 16.31 3.41
N ASP A 97 5.67 16.41 2.78
CA ASP A 97 6.69 17.40 3.14
C ASP A 97 6.46 18.77 2.46
N GLU A 98 5.95 18.78 1.22
CA GLU A 98 5.78 20.02 0.45
C GLU A 98 4.32 20.51 0.43
N TYR A 99 3.35 19.60 0.55
CA TYR A 99 1.93 19.95 0.43
C TYR A 99 1.13 19.77 1.73
N ASP A 100 1.77 19.26 2.80
CA ASP A 100 1.13 18.97 4.09
C ASP A 100 -0.14 18.09 3.89
N ILE A 101 -0.01 17.05 3.05
CA ILE A 101 -1.05 16.06 2.77
C ILE A 101 -0.55 14.70 3.22
N GLN A 102 -1.17 14.17 4.27
CA GLN A 102 -0.89 12.83 4.77
C GLN A 102 -1.87 11.84 4.15
N ILE A 103 -1.35 10.93 3.32
CA ILE A 103 -2.08 9.78 2.78
C ILE A 103 -1.71 8.51 3.54
N GLU A 104 -2.32 7.37 3.20
CA GLU A 104 -2.11 6.11 3.93
C GLU A 104 -0.72 5.54 3.72
N LEU A 105 -0.31 5.34 2.47
CA LEU A 105 1.00 4.80 2.12
C LEU A 105 1.42 5.15 0.70
N GLY A 106 2.73 5.02 0.45
CA GLY A 106 3.32 4.93 -0.88
C GLY A 106 4.19 3.67 -0.97
N ASP A 107 4.07 2.93 -2.06
CA ASP A 107 4.95 1.79 -2.37
C ASP A 107 5.86 2.08 -3.57
N VAL A 108 6.41 1.05 -4.19
CA VAL A 108 7.33 1.18 -5.35
C VAL A 108 6.67 1.80 -6.57
N ALA A 109 5.35 1.66 -6.72
CA ALA A 109 4.63 2.03 -7.94
C ALA A 109 3.37 2.87 -7.69
N ASN A 110 2.83 2.81 -6.48
CA ASN A 110 1.51 3.36 -6.18
C ASN A 110 1.53 4.18 -4.91
N ILE A 111 0.58 5.08 -4.81
CA ILE A 111 0.14 5.69 -3.56
C ILE A 111 -1.28 5.25 -3.24
N LEU A 112 -1.62 5.22 -1.95
CA LEU A 112 -2.95 4.89 -1.46
C LEU A 112 -3.45 5.99 -0.53
N ALA A 113 -4.61 6.54 -0.84
CA ALA A 113 -5.35 7.44 0.02
C ALA A 113 -6.73 6.85 0.35
N TYR A 114 -7.26 7.19 1.51
CA TYR A 114 -8.61 6.85 1.92
C TYR A 114 -9.48 8.09 1.90
N ILE A 115 -10.64 7.99 1.28
CA ILE A 115 -11.65 9.03 1.32
C ILE A 115 -12.73 8.59 2.31
N SER A 116 -12.96 9.41 3.33
CA SER A 116 -13.81 9.09 4.45
C SER A 116 -14.99 10.06 4.59
N ILE A 117 -15.88 9.75 5.52
CA ILE A 117 -17.02 10.64 5.85
C ILE A 117 -16.59 11.96 6.49
N GLY A 118 -15.34 12.07 6.92
CA GLY A 118 -14.77 13.29 7.49
C GLY A 118 -14.18 14.26 6.46
N ASP A 119 -13.94 13.79 5.23
CA ASP A 119 -13.31 14.58 4.19
C ASP A 119 -14.32 15.50 3.49
N ARG A 120 -13.81 16.59 2.97
CA ARG A 120 -14.56 17.59 2.23
C ARG A 120 -14.05 17.67 0.80
N ILE A 121 -14.84 18.22 -0.10
CA ILE A 121 -14.45 18.37 -1.51
C ILE A 121 -13.16 19.20 -1.65
N GLN A 122 -12.95 20.20 -0.79
CA GLN A 122 -11.73 21.01 -0.78
C GLN A 122 -10.47 20.19 -0.47
N ASP A 123 -10.59 19.16 0.36
CA ASP A 123 -9.48 18.27 0.71
C ASP A 123 -9.11 17.42 -0.51
N ILE A 124 -10.10 16.99 -1.30
CA ILE A 124 -9.92 16.29 -2.57
C ILE A 124 -9.27 17.19 -3.63
N GLU A 125 -9.79 18.41 -3.81
CA GLU A 125 -9.24 19.40 -4.75
C GLU A 125 -7.78 19.75 -4.41
N ARG A 126 -7.45 19.83 -3.13
CA ARG A 126 -6.07 20.04 -2.67
C ARG A 126 -5.16 18.88 -3.07
N LEU A 127 -5.60 17.62 -2.91
CA LEU A 127 -4.85 16.45 -3.35
C LEU A 127 -4.64 16.45 -4.87
N VAL A 128 -5.69 16.71 -5.64
CA VAL A 128 -5.63 16.78 -7.11
C VAL A 128 -4.65 17.86 -7.56
N GLY A 129 -4.76 19.05 -6.96
CA GLY A 129 -3.84 20.17 -7.24
C GLY A 129 -2.38 19.84 -6.91
N ALA A 130 -2.13 19.19 -5.77
CA ALA A 130 -0.79 18.76 -5.37
C ALA A 130 -0.21 17.73 -6.36
N LEU A 131 -0.99 16.75 -6.80
CA LEU A 131 -0.55 15.75 -7.79
C LEU A 131 -0.24 16.40 -9.15
N ALA A 132 -1.03 17.38 -9.58
CA ALA A 132 -0.76 18.13 -10.81
C ALA A 132 0.56 18.93 -10.70
N ASP A 133 0.81 19.55 -9.56
CA ASP A 133 2.06 20.29 -9.30
C ASP A 133 3.25 19.32 -9.20
N ILE A 134 3.13 18.20 -8.52
CA ILE A 134 4.18 17.17 -8.44
C ILE A 134 4.56 16.71 -9.84
N LYS A 135 3.60 16.39 -10.69
CA LYS A 135 3.88 16.04 -12.08
C LYS A 135 4.64 17.15 -12.79
N ARG A 136 4.19 18.40 -12.67
CA ARG A 136 4.80 19.55 -13.36
C ARG A 136 6.23 19.83 -12.90
N LEU A 137 6.52 19.69 -11.60
CA LEU A 137 7.79 20.12 -11.00
C LEU A 137 8.82 18.98 -10.87
N TYR A 138 8.37 17.75 -10.63
CA TYR A 138 9.23 16.65 -10.23
C TYR A 138 9.23 15.46 -11.19
N SER A 139 8.39 15.45 -12.27
CA SER A 139 8.38 14.31 -13.19
C SER A 139 9.75 14.11 -13.82
N LYS A 140 10.15 12.85 -13.90
CA LYS A 140 11.38 12.37 -14.51
C LYS A 140 11.01 11.50 -15.72
N LYS A 141 11.99 11.24 -16.61
CA LYS A 141 11.81 10.16 -17.59
C LYS A 141 11.64 8.87 -16.81
N PRO A 142 10.61 8.05 -17.12
CA PRO A 142 10.50 6.72 -16.51
C PRO A 142 11.80 5.97 -16.76
N GLU A 143 12.59 5.72 -15.71
CA GLU A 143 13.72 4.81 -15.82
C GLU A 143 13.15 3.41 -16.10
N GLU A 144 13.91 2.57 -16.81
CA GLU A 144 13.59 1.15 -16.93
C GLU A 144 13.71 0.52 -15.53
N MET A 145 12.66 0.66 -14.75
CA MET A 145 12.57 -0.05 -13.48
C MET A 145 12.50 -1.54 -13.77
N PRO A 146 13.07 -2.39 -12.91
CA PRO A 146 12.89 -3.83 -13.04
C PRO A 146 11.42 -4.16 -13.25
N SER A 147 11.13 -5.07 -14.18
CA SER A 147 9.77 -5.54 -14.39
C SER A 147 9.16 -5.92 -13.03
N MET A 148 8.01 -5.34 -12.73
CA MET A 148 7.24 -5.67 -11.53
C MET A 148 6.36 -6.91 -11.78
N GLU A 149 6.76 -7.77 -12.72
CA GLU A 149 6.09 -9.05 -12.89
C GLU A 149 6.15 -9.84 -11.60
N TYR A 150 5.02 -10.44 -11.28
CA TYR A 150 4.93 -11.29 -10.09
C TYR A 150 5.98 -12.41 -10.19
N ILE A 151 6.93 -12.38 -9.27
CA ILE A 151 7.93 -13.43 -9.15
C ILE A 151 7.29 -14.54 -8.32
N GLU A 152 6.96 -15.68 -8.96
CA GLU A 152 6.40 -16.83 -8.26
C GLU A 152 7.52 -17.55 -7.49
N PRO A 153 7.52 -17.53 -6.15
CA PRO A 153 8.57 -18.16 -5.37
C PRO A 153 8.47 -19.67 -5.47
N THR A 154 9.61 -20.35 -5.63
CA THR A 154 9.65 -21.81 -5.62
C THR A 154 9.61 -22.32 -4.18
N VAL A 155 8.50 -22.95 -3.77
CA VAL A 155 8.35 -23.59 -2.47
C VAL A 155 9.15 -24.90 -2.46
N VAL A 156 10.14 -25.02 -1.55
CA VAL A 156 11.03 -26.19 -1.42
C VAL A 156 10.65 -27.06 -0.24
N MET A 157 10.19 -26.43 0.85
CA MET A 157 9.76 -27.14 2.07
C MET A 157 8.65 -26.36 2.77
N SER A 158 7.99 -26.98 3.73
CA SER A 158 6.96 -26.28 4.51
C SER A 158 7.54 -25.14 5.33
N PRO A 159 6.79 -24.04 5.54
CA PRO A 159 7.22 -22.94 6.40
C PRO A 159 7.64 -23.39 7.80
N GLN A 160 6.90 -24.34 8.39
CA GLN A 160 7.22 -24.91 9.70
C GLN A 160 8.60 -25.60 9.69
N THR A 161 8.87 -26.43 8.67
CA THR A 161 10.17 -27.13 8.56
C THR A 161 11.32 -26.14 8.41
N ALA A 162 11.16 -25.13 7.57
CA ALA A 162 12.18 -24.10 7.38
C ALA A 162 12.43 -23.30 8.67
N PHE A 163 11.35 -22.93 9.37
CA PHE A 163 11.44 -22.12 10.59
C PHE A 163 12.20 -22.83 11.72
N TYR A 164 12.01 -24.14 11.89
CA TYR A 164 12.68 -24.94 12.94
C TYR A 164 13.99 -25.58 12.50
N SER A 165 14.41 -25.41 11.24
CA SER A 165 15.69 -25.90 10.73
C SER A 165 16.87 -25.07 11.28
N LYS A 166 18.09 -25.62 11.18
CA LYS A 166 19.31 -24.87 11.51
C LYS A 166 19.46 -23.68 10.56
N LYS A 167 19.61 -22.50 11.12
CA LYS A 167 19.69 -21.22 10.39
C LYS A 167 21.12 -20.70 10.33
N GLU A 168 21.41 -19.97 9.28
CA GLU A 168 22.65 -19.23 9.07
C GLU A 168 22.30 -17.80 8.62
N SER A 169 22.93 -16.78 9.23
CA SER A 169 22.76 -15.39 8.85
C SER A 169 23.81 -15.02 7.79
N LEU A 170 23.36 -14.56 6.64
CA LEU A 170 24.20 -14.19 5.50
C LEU A 170 23.80 -12.82 4.94
N PRO A 171 24.75 -12.06 4.37
CA PRO A 171 24.42 -10.91 3.53
C PRO A 171 23.54 -11.35 2.36
N ILE A 172 22.53 -10.54 2.02
CA ILE A 172 21.52 -10.88 1.00
C ILE A 172 22.16 -11.29 -0.36
N GLN A 173 23.25 -10.64 -0.76
CA GLN A 173 23.96 -10.93 -2.01
C GLN A 173 24.59 -12.35 -2.04
N LYS A 174 24.70 -13.01 -0.89
CA LYS A 174 25.26 -14.36 -0.76
C LYS A 174 24.20 -15.44 -0.52
N THR A 175 22.93 -15.10 -0.69
CA THR A 175 21.81 -16.01 -0.38
C THR A 175 21.20 -16.69 -1.61
N GLU A 176 21.67 -16.38 -2.81
CA GLU A 176 21.17 -17.01 -4.04
C GLU A 176 21.18 -18.54 -3.96
N GLY A 177 20.07 -19.15 -4.33
CA GLY A 177 19.87 -20.61 -4.31
C GLY A 177 19.59 -21.20 -2.90
N ARG A 178 19.74 -20.41 -1.83
CA ARG A 178 19.43 -20.83 -0.44
C ARG A 178 17.90 -20.87 -0.23
N ILE A 179 17.49 -21.50 0.87
CA ILE A 179 16.10 -21.56 1.28
C ILE A 179 15.90 -20.53 2.41
N CYS A 180 14.89 -19.68 2.25
CA CYS A 180 14.56 -18.69 3.24
C CYS A 180 14.01 -19.33 4.52
N SER A 181 14.39 -18.85 5.68
CA SER A 181 13.92 -19.35 6.98
C SER A 181 13.09 -18.33 7.77
N GLU A 182 12.85 -17.18 7.20
CA GLU A 182 12.07 -16.08 7.79
C GLU A 182 11.26 -15.36 6.73
N PHE A 183 10.31 -14.51 7.14
CA PHE A 183 9.61 -13.63 6.21
C PHE A 183 10.50 -12.46 5.83
N VAL A 184 10.64 -12.22 4.52
CA VAL A 184 11.29 -11.02 3.98
C VAL A 184 10.22 -10.17 3.32
N MET A 185 10.05 -8.94 3.80
CA MET A 185 9.03 -8.03 3.31
C MET A 185 9.56 -6.60 3.30
N CYS A 186 9.11 -5.81 2.33
CA CYS A 186 9.27 -4.37 2.35
C CYS A 186 8.04 -3.75 3.03
N TYR A 187 8.25 -2.76 3.84
CA TYR A 187 7.17 -2.06 4.52
C TYR A 187 7.23 -0.56 4.20
N PRO A 188 6.13 0.06 3.82
CA PRO A 188 4.81 -0.50 3.50
C PRO A 188 4.77 -1.28 2.18
N PRO A 189 3.78 -2.18 1.91
CA PRO A 189 2.65 -2.52 2.79
C PRO A 189 2.90 -3.71 3.72
N GLY A 190 4.09 -4.32 3.71
CA GLY A 190 4.40 -5.48 4.53
C GLY A 190 3.94 -6.82 3.95
N ILE A 191 3.79 -6.88 2.63
CA ILE A 191 3.52 -8.14 1.91
C ILE A 191 4.83 -8.92 1.80
N PRO A 192 4.88 -10.19 2.21
CA PRO A 192 6.09 -11.00 2.07
C PRO A 192 6.49 -11.17 0.60
N ILE A 193 7.75 -10.84 0.31
CA ILE A 193 8.41 -11.15 -0.96
C ILE A 193 8.92 -12.60 -0.93
N LEU A 194 9.34 -13.04 0.26
CA LEU A 194 9.74 -14.41 0.55
C LEU A 194 9.11 -14.87 1.86
N ALA A 195 8.63 -16.10 1.85
CA ALA A 195 8.19 -16.81 3.04
C ALA A 195 9.19 -17.93 3.43
N PRO A 196 9.18 -18.39 4.69
CA PRO A 196 9.99 -19.53 5.09
C PRO A 196 9.70 -20.75 4.22
N GLY A 197 10.76 -21.42 3.75
CA GLY A 197 10.65 -22.60 2.88
C GLY A 197 10.75 -22.32 1.38
N GLU A 198 10.81 -21.07 0.98
CA GLU A 198 10.96 -20.65 -0.41
C GLU A 198 12.42 -20.48 -0.79
N ARG A 199 12.73 -20.71 -2.06
CA ARG A 199 14.06 -20.54 -2.63
C ARG A 199 14.31 -19.09 -2.99
N ILE A 200 15.46 -18.58 -2.56
CA ILE A 200 15.91 -17.23 -2.89
C ILE A 200 16.53 -17.27 -4.29
N THR A 201 15.93 -16.56 -5.24
CA THR A 201 16.46 -16.44 -6.60
C THR A 201 17.18 -15.11 -6.79
N LYS A 202 17.92 -15.00 -7.89
CA LYS A 202 18.63 -13.77 -8.25
C LYS A 202 17.66 -12.61 -8.46
N GLU A 203 16.55 -12.86 -9.13
CA GLU A 203 15.50 -11.86 -9.40
C GLU A 203 14.89 -11.32 -8.11
N ILE A 204 14.67 -12.19 -7.12
CA ILE A 204 14.19 -11.80 -5.79
C ILE A 204 15.21 -10.92 -5.07
N ILE A 205 16.51 -11.27 -5.15
CA ILE A 205 17.58 -10.45 -4.55
C ILE A 205 17.62 -9.07 -5.21
N GLU A 206 17.55 -9.00 -6.54
CA GLU A 206 17.53 -7.74 -7.28
C GLU A 206 16.34 -6.87 -6.90
N TYR A 207 15.15 -7.47 -6.78
CA TYR A 207 13.96 -6.78 -6.32
C TYR A 207 14.09 -6.24 -4.88
N ILE A 208 14.59 -7.05 -3.95
CA ILE A 208 14.80 -6.63 -2.55
C ILE A 208 15.82 -5.48 -2.49
N MET A 209 16.92 -5.59 -3.22
CA MET A 209 17.95 -4.54 -3.26
C MET A 209 17.41 -3.23 -3.82
N TYR A 210 16.61 -3.30 -4.89
CA TYR A 210 15.96 -2.13 -5.47
C TYR A 210 14.96 -1.49 -4.49
N ALA A 211 14.10 -2.28 -3.87
CA ALA A 211 13.16 -1.78 -2.87
C ALA A 211 13.88 -1.14 -1.68
N CYS A 212 14.96 -1.78 -1.16
CA CYS A 212 15.76 -1.19 -0.10
C CYS A 212 16.34 0.19 -0.45
N LEU A 213 16.79 0.39 -1.70
CA LEU A 213 17.30 1.69 -2.14
C LEU A 213 16.22 2.78 -2.11
N LEU A 214 14.99 2.46 -2.54
CA LEU A 214 13.88 3.40 -2.52
C LEU A 214 13.48 3.82 -1.10
N TYR A 215 13.42 2.86 -0.16
CA TYR A 215 12.97 3.12 1.21
C TYR A 215 14.07 3.69 2.14
N THR A 216 15.33 3.67 1.70
CA THR A 216 16.48 4.19 2.48
C THR A 216 17.09 5.45 1.90
N SER A 217 16.63 5.91 0.75
CA SER A 217 17.05 7.20 0.21
C SER A 217 16.58 8.30 1.15
N PRO A 218 17.49 9.21 1.60
CA PRO A 218 17.04 10.39 2.32
C PRO A 218 16.09 11.16 1.39
N SER A 219 14.95 11.58 1.93
CA SER A 219 14.06 12.53 1.24
C SER A 219 14.88 13.73 0.76
N PRO A 220 14.70 14.20 -0.47
CA PRO A 220 15.47 15.32 -1.01
C PRO A 220 15.34 16.59 -0.20
#